data_47363374855981f7af9efbd381dc109e
#
_entry.id   47363374855981f7af9efbd381dc109e
#
_cell.length_a   1.000
_cell.length_b   1.000
_cell.length_c   1.000
_cell.angle_alpha   90.00
_cell.angle_beta   90.00
_cell.angle_gamma   90.00
#
_symmetry.space_group_name_H-M   'P 1'
#
loop_
_entity.id
_entity.type
_entity.pdbx_description
1 polymer ?
#
loop_
_entity_poly.entity_id
_entity_poly.type
_entity_poly.pdbx_seq_one_letter_code
_entity_poly.pdbx_strand_id
1 'polypeptide(L)'
;MKDFFSIGETAKIVNMTSEALRHYDRIGLVHAKRREGSGKYRCYSREDIVRLNTIHALHQMDLSLQEIRDVLDYDDLRRVVDFLAEAEKKADRKIAELQYSKEKIRLARESYEKNLRAVQSRPSCYTQAFPARTILLSDMLEAPSLDVLWNYLSHFYDRIAPAERERFAFEDMAGIYTAGGRSRLFAVCIRHGETNGLKTLPAGDYLCADCTEENRAQKLEEAVRFARARTRTEPAFTVQRIVVSGILQWTYQIQVPLHE
;
A
#
# COMPACT_ATOMS: atom_id res chain seq x y z
N MET A 1 -25.99 50.73 -3.58
CA MET A 1 -25.13 49.51 -3.71
C MET A 1 -25.26 48.73 -2.42
N LYS A 2 -25.35 47.39 -2.47
CA LYS A 2 -25.56 46.58 -1.26
C LYS A 2 -24.23 46.43 -0.54
N ASP A 3 -24.16 46.84 0.72
CA ASP A 3 -22.92 46.88 1.52
C ASP A 3 -22.71 45.63 2.38
N PHE A 4 -23.80 44.85 2.60
CA PHE A 4 -23.78 43.62 3.39
C PHE A 4 -24.57 42.51 2.72
N PHE A 5 -24.05 41.31 2.78
CA PHE A 5 -24.59 40.08 2.20
C PHE A 5 -24.93 39.09 3.32
N SER A 6 -26.05 38.40 3.20
CA SER A 6 -26.41 37.29 4.10
C SER A 6 -25.45 36.13 3.92
N ILE A 7 -25.39 35.22 4.89
CA ILE A 7 -24.54 34.01 4.79
C ILE A 7 -24.84 33.18 3.55
N GLY A 8 -26.14 33.08 3.13
CA GLY A 8 -26.51 32.32 1.92
C GLY A 8 -26.07 32.99 0.63
N GLU A 9 -26.13 34.33 0.56
CA GLU A 9 -25.61 35.10 -0.58
C GLU A 9 -24.09 35.04 -0.66
N THR A 10 -23.43 35.22 0.50
CA THR A 10 -21.97 35.10 0.59
C THR A 10 -21.49 33.74 0.17
N ALA A 11 -22.13 32.66 0.64
CA ALA A 11 -21.81 31.28 0.28
C ALA A 11 -21.83 31.06 -1.25
N LYS A 12 -22.83 31.62 -1.92
CA LYS A 12 -22.95 31.57 -3.39
C LYS A 12 -21.84 32.38 -4.09
N ILE A 13 -21.56 33.58 -3.59
CA ILE A 13 -20.54 34.48 -4.20
C ILE A 13 -19.14 33.86 -4.11
N VAL A 14 -18.76 33.30 -2.93
CA VAL A 14 -17.42 32.76 -2.71
C VAL A 14 -17.30 31.26 -3.00
N ASN A 15 -18.37 30.66 -3.53
CA ASN A 15 -18.45 29.22 -3.81
C ASN A 15 -18.06 28.33 -2.63
N MET A 16 -18.61 28.64 -1.45
CA MET A 16 -18.38 27.92 -0.20
C MET A 16 -19.69 27.46 0.42
N THR A 17 -19.63 26.52 1.36
CA THR A 17 -20.82 26.14 2.13
C THR A 17 -21.06 27.16 3.28
N SER A 18 -22.32 27.33 3.66
CA SER A 18 -22.66 28.15 4.83
C SER A 18 -22.03 27.61 6.12
N GLU A 19 -21.74 26.30 6.18
CA GLU A 19 -21.05 25.68 7.32
C GLU A 19 -19.59 26.09 7.38
N ALA A 20 -18.89 26.11 6.24
CA ALA A 20 -17.51 26.63 6.16
C ALA A 20 -17.43 28.09 6.61
N LEU A 21 -18.37 28.94 6.19
CA LEU A 21 -18.44 30.34 6.60
C LEU A 21 -18.66 30.49 8.12
N ARG A 22 -19.53 29.64 8.71
CA ARG A 22 -19.71 29.60 10.18
C ARG A 22 -18.45 29.14 10.90
N HIS A 23 -17.74 28.17 10.31
CA HIS A 23 -16.48 27.67 10.85
C HIS A 23 -15.42 28.79 10.85
N TYR A 24 -15.25 29.48 9.72
CA TYR A 24 -14.28 30.57 9.59
C TYR A 24 -14.58 31.77 10.54
N ASP A 25 -15.86 32.08 10.74
CA ASP A 25 -16.28 33.06 11.77
C ASP A 25 -15.92 32.60 13.19
N ARG A 26 -16.15 31.32 13.50
CA ARG A 26 -15.85 30.73 14.82
C ARG A 26 -14.36 30.71 15.15
N ILE A 27 -13.52 30.41 14.17
CA ILE A 27 -12.06 30.37 14.35
C ILE A 27 -11.39 31.75 14.14
N GLY A 28 -12.16 32.80 13.84
CA GLY A 28 -11.67 34.17 13.71
C GLY A 28 -10.93 34.47 12.41
N LEU A 29 -11.04 33.62 11.37
CA LEU A 29 -10.49 33.94 10.04
C LEU A 29 -11.25 35.07 9.34
N VAL A 30 -12.57 35.17 9.59
CA VAL A 30 -13.45 36.22 9.11
C VAL A 30 -14.42 36.59 10.25
N HIS A 31 -14.75 37.84 10.39
CA HIS A 31 -15.64 38.32 11.44
C HIS A 31 -16.99 38.76 10.87
N ALA A 32 -17.99 37.86 10.90
CA ALA A 32 -19.33 38.20 10.47
C ALA A 32 -19.96 39.29 11.39
N LYS A 33 -20.51 40.34 10.81
CA LYS A 33 -21.32 41.33 11.54
C LYS A 33 -22.70 40.72 11.83
N ARG A 34 -23.22 40.99 13.03
CA ARG A 34 -24.57 40.59 13.42
C ARG A 34 -25.49 41.81 13.32
N ARG A 35 -26.47 41.74 12.44
CA ARG A 35 -27.44 42.86 12.29
C ARG A 35 -28.50 42.74 13.38
N GLU A 36 -28.74 43.84 14.09
CA GLU A 36 -29.81 43.95 15.07
C GLU A 36 -31.16 43.93 14.38
N GLY A 37 -32.05 43.02 14.76
CA GLY A 37 -33.37 42.75 14.24
C GLY A 37 -33.82 41.35 14.64
N SER A 38 -35.03 40.92 14.40
CA SER A 38 -35.70 39.69 14.91
C SER A 38 -34.97 38.34 14.69
N GLY A 39 -33.66 38.35 14.43
CA GLY A 39 -32.76 37.20 14.37
C GLY A 39 -31.35 37.71 14.16
N LYS A 40 -30.44 37.34 15.03
CA LYS A 40 -28.99 37.68 14.96
C LYS A 40 -28.35 37.02 13.72
N TYR A 41 -28.77 37.43 12.50
CA TYR A 41 -28.24 36.85 11.27
C TYR A 41 -26.85 37.38 10.95
N ARG A 42 -25.95 36.44 10.54
CA ARG A 42 -24.60 36.77 10.09
C ARG A 42 -24.67 37.48 8.73
N CYS A 43 -24.01 38.66 8.66
CA CYS A 43 -23.85 39.43 7.45
C CYS A 43 -22.35 39.67 7.20
N TYR A 44 -21.96 39.66 5.97
CA TYR A 44 -20.58 39.84 5.51
C TYR A 44 -20.48 41.08 4.64
N SER A 45 -19.45 41.88 4.85
CA SER A 45 -19.15 43.05 4.04
C SER A 45 -18.47 42.65 2.73
N ARG A 46 -18.22 43.59 1.84
CA ARG A 46 -17.43 43.37 0.62
C ARG A 46 -15.99 42.98 0.94
N GLU A 47 -15.42 43.59 1.96
CA GLU A 47 -14.09 43.27 2.41
C GLU A 47 -14.00 41.83 2.94
N ASP A 48 -15.04 41.37 3.68
CA ASP A 48 -15.13 39.97 4.12
C ASP A 48 -15.21 39.01 2.94
N ILE A 49 -15.91 39.39 1.85
CA ILE A 49 -15.98 38.56 0.62
C ILE A 49 -14.60 38.46 -0.04
N VAL A 50 -13.86 39.57 -0.14
CA VAL A 50 -12.48 39.57 -0.67
C VAL A 50 -11.60 38.68 0.20
N ARG A 51 -11.64 38.86 1.53
CA ARG A 51 -10.88 38.04 2.49
C ARG A 51 -11.23 36.56 2.36
N LEU A 52 -12.52 36.21 2.21
CA LEU A 52 -12.98 34.82 2.00
C LEU A 52 -12.46 34.23 0.69
N ASN A 53 -12.45 34.99 -0.40
CA ASN A 53 -11.87 34.54 -1.66
C ASN A 53 -10.36 34.30 -1.53
N THR A 54 -9.63 35.14 -0.80
CA THR A 54 -8.21 34.93 -0.50
C THR A 54 -8.01 33.67 0.32
N ILE A 55 -8.80 33.44 1.38
CA ILE A 55 -8.78 32.22 2.20
C ILE A 55 -9.02 30.99 1.31
N HIS A 56 -10.01 31.07 0.43
CA HIS A 56 -10.33 29.97 -0.48
C HIS A 56 -9.16 29.63 -1.42
N ALA A 57 -8.56 30.65 -2.03
CA ALA A 57 -7.42 30.47 -2.93
C ALA A 57 -6.21 29.85 -2.19
N LEU A 58 -5.88 30.34 -1.01
CA LEU A 58 -4.80 29.81 -0.19
C LEU A 58 -5.07 28.37 0.28
N HIS A 59 -6.32 28.06 0.61
CA HIS A 59 -6.72 26.71 0.99
C HIS A 59 -6.64 25.73 -0.21
N GLN A 60 -6.94 26.19 -1.43
CA GLN A 60 -6.74 25.37 -2.64
C GLN A 60 -5.25 25.10 -2.94
N MET A 61 -4.34 25.91 -2.42
CA MET A 61 -2.89 25.67 -2.46
C MET A 61 -2.42 24.70 -1.36
N ASP A 62 -3.35 23.98 -0.72
CA ASP A 62 -3.08 22.98 0.35
C ASP A 62 -2.45 23.60 1.62
N LEU A 63 -2.76 24.88 1.88
CA LEU A 63 -2.38 25.56 3.12
C LEU A 63 -3.38 25.26 4.22
N SER A 64 -2.88 25.01 5.42
CA SER A 64 -3.71 24.83 6.61
C SER A 64 -4.37 26.16 7.02
N LEU A 65 -5.49 26.08 7.72
CA LEU A 65 -6.19 27.27 8.21
C LEU A 65 -5.33 28.12 9.17
N GLN A 66 -4.36 27.49 9.85
CA GLN A 66 -3.40 28.22 10.69
C GLN A 66 -2.40 28.99 9.84
N GLU A 67 -1.79 28.37 8.83
CA GLU A 67 -0.89 29.04 7.88
C GLU A 67 -1.61 30.19 7.15
N ILE A 68 -2.88 29.99 6.78
CA ILE A 68 -3.70 31.03 6.16
C ILE A 68 -3.92 32.21 7.12
N ARG A 69 -4.21 31.94 8.40
CA ARG A 69 -4.35 32.98 9.40
C ARG A 69 -3.09 33.79 9.51
N ASP A 70 -1.95 33.12 9.66
CA ASP A 70 -0.66 33.77 9.85
C ASP A 70 -0.31 34.67 8.67
N VAL A 71 -0.54 34.23 7.42
CA VAL A 71 -0.26 35.05 6.23
C VAL A 71 -1.22 36.22 6.05
N LEU A 72 -2.49 36.06 6.46
CA LEU A 72 -3.47 37.17 6.38
C LEU A 72 -3.19 38.30 7.36
N ASP A 73 -2.40 38.03 8.41
CA ASP A 73 -2.00 39.00 9.43
C ASP A 73 -0.61 39.60 9.15
N TYR A 74 0.03 39.25 8.01
CA TYR A 74 1.28 39.88 7.60
C TYR A 74 1.04 41.30 7.09
N ASP A 75 1.73 42.26 7.69
CA ASP A 75 1.77 43.67 7.31
C ASP A 75 2.99 44.03 6.43
N ASP A 76 3.92 43.08 6.25
CA ASP A 76 5.13 43.23 5.44
C ASP A 76 5.08 42.28 4.20
N LEU A 77 5.18 42.87 3.01
CA LEU A 77 5.22 42.15 1.73
C LEU A 77 6.37 41.17 1.62
N ARG A 78 7.50 41.41 2.29
CA ARG A 78 8.61 40.44 2.28
C ARG A 78 8.21 39.15 2.96
N ARG A 79 7.53 39.21 4.09
CA ARG A 79 7.02 38.04 4.80
C ARG A 79 6.03 37.24 3.95
N VAL A 80 5.19 37.94 3.17
CA VAL A 80 4.27 37.28 2.21
C VAL A 80 5.06 36.56 1.11
N VAL A 81 6.10 37.21 0.55
CA VAL A 81 6.95 36.56 -0.48
C VAL A 81 7.67 35.35 0.07
N ASP A 82 8.27 35.45 1.25
CA ASP A 82 8.97 34.32 1.90
C ASP A 82 8.01 33.15 2.18
N PHE A 83 6.80 33.45 2.66
CA PHE A 83 5.77 32.47 2.89
C PHE A 83 5.37 31.74 1.60
N LEU A 84 5.14 32.49 0.50
CA LEU A 84 4.78 31.89 -0.78
C LEU A 84 5.92 31.03 -1.35
N ALA A 85 7.18 31.44 -1.17
CA ALA A 85 8.33 30.63 -1.57
C ALA A 85 8.42 29.31 -0.78
N GLU A 86 8.11 29.32 0.52
CA GLU A 86 8.06 28.07 1.30
C GLU A 86 6.85 27.20 0.92
N ALA A 87 5.69 27.80 0.61
CA ALA A 87 4.53 27.07 0.12
C ALA A 87 4.82 26.38 -1.24
N GLU A 88 5.53 27.07 -2.15
CA GLU A 88 5.98 26.50 -3.42
C GLU A 88 6.89 25.27 -3.20
N LYS A 89 7.90 25.39 -2.33
CA LYS A 89 8.77 24.24 -1.97
C LYS A 89 8.00 23.08 -1.34
N LYS A 90 6.95 23.36 -0.55
CA LYS A 90 6.07 22.33 0.02
C LYS A 90 5.28 21.61 -1.08
N ALA A 91 4.77 22.37 -2.05
CA ALA A 91 4.08 21.82 -3.22
C ALA A 91 5.01 20.95 -4.06
N ASP A 92 6.24 21.38 -4.34
CA ASP A 92 7.25 20.62 -5.09
C ASP A 92 7.57 19.28 -4.41
N ARG A 93 7.74 19.27 -3.09
CA ARG A 93 7.94 18.03 -2.32
C ARG A 93 6.76 17.08 -2.49
N LYS A 94 5.53 17.59 -2.38
CA LYS A 94 4.32 16.78 -2.55
C LYS A 94 4.19 16.23 -3.97
N ILE A 95 4.54 17.02 -4.99
CA ILE A 95 4.58 16.58 -6.39
C ILE A 95 5.59 15.44 -6.54
N ALA A 96 6.79 15.56 -5.97
CA ALA A 96 7.80 14.51 -6.03
C ALA A 96 7.34 13.22 -5.34
N GLU A 97 6.70 13.30 -4.17
CA GLU A 97 6.12 12.16 -3.46
C GLU A 97 5.01 11.47 -4.27
N LEU A 98 4.12 12.26 -4.88
CA LEU A 98 3.06 11.74 -5.74
C LEU A 98 3.61 11.10 -7.02
N GLN A 99 4.64 11.67 -7.62
CA GLN A 99 5.33 11.11 -8.79
C GLN A 99 5.98 9.76 -8.43
N TYR A 100 6.65 9.68 -7.29
CA TYR A 100 7.22 8.43 -6.79
C TYR A 100 6.14 7.36 -6.55
N SER A 101 5.04 7.74 -5.91
CA SER A 101 3.90 6.84 -5.68
C SER A 101 3.27 6.37 -6.98
N LYS A 102 3.08 7.28 -7.94
CA LYS A 102 2.57 6.97 -9.28
C LYS A 102 3.47 5.96 -10.02
N GLU A 103 4.78 6.12 -9.91
CA GLU A 103 5.73 5.20 -10.52
C GLU A 103 5.64 3.80 -9.91
N LYS A 104 5.54 3.70 -8.58
CA LYS A 104 5.31 2.41 -7.91
C LYS A 104 4.01 1.73 -8.37
N ILE A 105 2.93 2.49 -8.46
CA ILE A 105 1.64 1.99 -8.96
C ILE A 105 1.78 1.49 -10.41
N ARG A 106 2.49 2.23 -11.26
CA ARG A 106 2.75 1.85 -12.66
C ARG A 106 3.50 0.52 -12.75
N LEU A 107 4.59 0.39 -12.00
CA LEU A 107 5.40 -0.85 -11.97
C LEU A 107 4.58 -2.05 -11.45
N ALA A 108 3.79 -1.85 -10.40
CA ALA A 108 2.89 -2.88 -9.89
C ALA A 108 1.88 -3.30 -10.96
N ARG A 109 1.21 -2.35 -11.62
CA ARG A 109 0.25 -2.62 -12.70
C ARG A 109 0.89 -3.41 -13.85
N GLU A 110 2.06 -3.00 -14.33
CA GLU A 110 2.78 -3.71 -15.40
C GLU A 110 3.13 -5.15 -15.00
N SER A 111 3.53 -5.35 -13.75
CA SER A 111 3.78 -6.69 -13.20
C SER A 111 2.52 -7.56 -13.23
N TYR A 112 1.38 -7.01 -12.79
CA TYR A 112 0.10 -7.73 -12.81
C TYR A 112 -0.38 -8.01 -14.24
N GLU A 113 -0.26 -7.05 -15.16
CA GLU A 113 -0.62 -7.24 -16.56
C GLU A 113 0.25 -8.34 -17.23
N LYS A 114 1.55 -8.38 -16.91
CA LYS A 114 2.46 -9.43 -17.38
C LYS A 114 2.04 -10.79 -16.84
N ASN A 115 1.72 -10.87 -15.55
CA ASN A 115 1.25 -12.10 -14.92
C ASN A 115 -0.08 -12.56 -15.51
N LEU A 116 -1.03 -11.66 -15.73
CA LEU A 116 -2.32 -11.97 -16.33
C LEU A 116 -2.17 -12.57 -17.73
N ARG A 117 -1.33 -11.97 -18.59
CA ARG A 117 -1.02 -12.51 -19.92
C ARG A 117 -0.34 -13.88 -19.84
N ALA A 118 0.59 -14.04 -18.89
CA ALA A 118 1.29 -15.31 -18.68
C ALA A 118 0.33 -16.42 -18.23
N VAL A 119 -0.59 -16.14 -17.33
CA VAL A 119 -1.61 -17.11 -16.85
C VAL A 119 -2.54 -17.54 -17.98
N GLN A 120 -2.97 -16.59 -18.84
CA GLN A 120 -3.85 -16.90 -19.98
C GLN A 120 -3.18 -17.76 -21.08
N SER A 121 -1.84 -17.73 -21.16
CA SER A 121 -1.06 -18.40 -22.21
C SER A 121 -0.37 -19.68 -21.74
N ARG A 122 -0.32 -19.94 -20.42
CA ARG A 122 0.42 -21.08 -19.87
C ARG A 122 -0.44 -22.34 -19.85
N PRO A 123 0.17 -23.50 -20.18
CA PRO A 123 -0.49 -24.79 -19.94
C PRO A 123 -0.77 -24.97 -18.44
N SER A 124 -1.71 -25.85 -18.11
CA SER A 124 -2.11 -26.17 -16.72
C SER A 124 -0.92 -26.49 -15.80
N CYS A 125 0.13 -27.10 -16.37
CA CYS A 125 1.42 -27.32 -15.73
C CYS A 125 2.54 -27.03 -16.73
N TYR A 126 3.65 -26.44 -16.23
CA TYR A 126 4.82 -26.10 -17.03
C TYR A 126 6.11 -26.38 -16.25
N THR A 127 7.21 -26.58 -16.96
CA THR A 127 8.52 -26.77 -16.31
C THR A 127 9.25 -25.42 -16.20
N GLN A 128 9.84 -25.17 -15.02
CA GLN A 128 10.63 -23.99 -14.74
C GLN A 128 11.88 -24.37 -13.95
N ALA A 129 13.05 -23.92 -14.40
CA ALA A 129 14.29 -24.05 -13.66
C ALA A 129 14.39 -23.00 -12.56
N PHE A 130 14.85 -23.40 -11.38
CA PHE A 130 15.14 -22.52 -10.25
C PHE A 130 16.56 -22.71 -9.77
N PRO A 131 17.24 -21.64 -9.32
CA PRO A 131 18.48 -21.77 -8.57
C PRO A 131 18.22 -22.39 -7.20
N ALA A 132 19.27 -22.79 -6.51
CA ALA A 132 19.17 -23.18 -5.10
C ALA A 132 18.67 -22.00 -4.26
N ARG A 133 17.72 -22.25 -3.37
CA ARG A 133 17.09 -21.24 -2.52
C ARG A 133 17.07 -21.69 -1.08
N THR A 134 17.51 -20.83 -0.19
CA THR A 134 17.41 -21.08 1.25
C THR A 134 16.06 -20.60 1.76
N ILE A 135 15.37 -21.45 2.49
CA ILE A 135 14.11 -21.14 3.17
C ILE A 135 14.25 -21.34 4.67
N LEU A 136 13.55 -20.54 5.45
CA LEU A 136 13.37 -20.75 6.88
C LEU A 136 11.99 -21.37 7.11
N LEU A 137 11.96 -22.55 7.74
CA LEU A 137 10.74 -23.29 8.05
C LEU A 137 10.18 -22.87 9.41
N SER A 138 8.88 -22.69 9.50
CA SER A 138 8.16 -22.50 10.76
C SER A 138 7.87 -23.85 11.43
N ASP A 139 7.70 -23.84 12.76
CA ASP A 139 7.16 -24.99 13.50
C ASP A 139 5.63 -25.04 13.48
N MET A 140 4.98 -23.95 13.05
CA MET A 140 3.52 -23.85 12.98
C MET A 140 2.98 -24.47 11.69
N LEU A 141 1.90 -25.24 11.84
CA LEU A 141 1.23 -25.98 10.75
C LEU A 141 0.02 -25.22 10.18
N GLU A 142 -0.21 -23.98 10.60
CA GLU A 142 -1.38 -23.25 10.14
C GLU A 142 -1.23 -22.81 8.69
N ALA A 143 -2.26 -23.09 7.89
CA ALA A 143 -2.36 -22.55 6.55
C ALA A 143 -2.39 -21.00 6.64
N PRO A 144 -1.68 -20.30 5.75
CA PRO A 144 -1.74 -18.84 5.75
C PRO A 144 -3.19 -18.39 5.52
N SER A 145 -3.75 -17.74 6.53
CA SER A 145 -4.99 -16.96 6.41
C SER A 145 -4.65 -15.51 6.16
N LEU A 146 -5.61 -14.71 5.68
CA LEU A 146 -5.43 -13.27 5.48
C LEU A 146 -4.96 -12.57 6.76
N ASP A 147 -5.45 -12.99 7.93
CA ASP A 147 -5.08 -12.42 9.22
C ASP A 147 -3.64 -12.74 9.63
N VAL A 148 -3.15 -13.92 9.25
CA VAL A 148 -1.78 -14.37 9.53
C VAL A 148 -0.76 -13.72 8.60
N LEU A 149 -1.17 -13.34 7.40
CA LEU A 149 -0.25 -12.82 6.38
C LEU A 149 0.29 -11.42 6.68
N TRP A 150 -0.47 -10.56 7.33
CA TRP A 150 0.02 -9.26 7.80
C TRP A 150 1.19 -9.41 8.79
N ASN A 151 1.20 -10.52 9.56
CA ASN A 151 2.23 -10.82 10.54
C ASN A 151 3.18 -11.94 10.07
N TYR A 152 3.04 -12.41 8.85
CA TYR A 152 3.76 -13.59 8.36
C TYR A 152 5.28 -13.43 8.46
N LEU A 153 5.82 -12.35 7.93
CA LEU A 153 7.26 -12.07 8.02
C LEU A 153 7.67 -11.78 9.46
N SER A 154 6.86 -11.08 10.24
CA SER A 154 7.10 -10.83 11.66
C SER A 154 7.28 -12.14 12.43
N HIS A 155 6.45 -13.15 12.15
CA HIS A 155 6.56 -14.48 12.76
C HIS A 155 7.95 -15.10 12.56
N PHE A 156 8.53 -14.98 11.35
CA PHE A 156 9.88 -15.48 11.09
C PHE A 156 10.96 -14.68 11.79
N TYR A 157 10.85 -13.34 11.85
CA TYR A 157 11.76 -12.49 12.59
C TYR A 157 11.70 -12.74 14.09
N ASP A 158 10.54 -13.06 14.66
CA ASP A 158 10.37 -13.33 16.09
C ASP A 158 11.07 -14.63 16.52
N ARG A 159 11.26 -15.58 15.61
CA ARG A 159 12.00 -16.82 15.86
C ARG A 159 13.52 -16.66 15.81
N ILE A 160 14.00 -15.56 15.25
CA ILE A 160 15.43 -15.28 15.14
C ILE A 160 15.86 -14.53 16.40
N ALA A 161 16.95 -14.98 17.02
CA ALA A 161 17.53 -14.27 18.16
C ALA A 161 17.74 -12.79 17.79
N PRO A 162 17.40 -11.83 18.67
CA PRO A 162 17.50 -10.40 18.37
C PRO A 162 18.86 -9.97 17.81
N ALA A 163 19.95 -10.53 18.31
CA ALA A 163 21.31 -10.24 17.85
C ALA A 163 21.60 -10.73 16.41
N GLU A 164 20.84 -11.70 15.92
CA GLU A 164 21.02 -12.28 14.58
C GLU A 164 20.06 -11.71 13.54
N ARG A 165 19.04 -10.95 13.96
CA ARG A 165 17.98 -10.43 13.04
C ARG A 165 18.55 -9.62 11.88
N GLU A 166 19.58 -8.82 12.10
CA GLU A 166 20.22 -8.02 11.05
C GLU A 166 20.89 -8.85 9.96
N ARG A 167 21.18 -10.12 10.25
CA ARG A 167 21.76 -11.07 9.28
C ARG A 167 20.72 -11.72 8.38
N PHE A 168 19.44 -11.52 8.68
CA PHE A 168 18.33 -12.10 7.92
C PHE A 168 17.64 -11.04 7.08
N ALA A 169 17.29 -11.41 5.86
CA ALA A 169 16.39 -10.68 5.00
C ALA A 169 15.56 -11.69 4.22
N PHE A 170 14.25 -11.48 4.19
CA PHE A 170 13.31 -12.34 3.50
C PHE A 170 12.79 -11.66 2.23
N GLU A 171 12.48 -12.48 1.21
CA GLU A 171 11.68 -12.03 0.09
C GLU A 171 10.24 -11.80 0.55
N ASP A 172 9.50 -10.94 -0.18
CA ASP A 172 8.05 -10.77 0.01
C ASP A 172 7.26 -11.99 -0.49
N MET A 173 7.81 -13.16 -0.22
CA MET A 173 7.27 -14.43 -0.65
C MET A 173 7.30 -15.44 0.47
N ALA A 174 6.17 -16.07 0.62
CA ALA A 174 5.93 -17.05 1.64
C ALA A 174 5.26 -18.29 1.04
N GLY A 175 5.06 -19.31 1.84
CA GLY A 175 4.30 -20.46 1.36
C GLY A 175 4.27 -21.63 2.32
N ILE A 176 3.85 -22.76 1.76
CA ILE A 176 3.75 -24.03 2.45
C ILE A 176 4.75 -24.99 1.81
N TYR A 177 5.64 -25.53 2.63
CA TYR A 177 6.54 -26.61 2.30
C TYR A 177 5.97 -27.92 2.87
N THR A 178 5.77 -28.93 2.04
CA THR A 178 5.28 -30.24 2.46
C THR A 178 6.28 -31.31 2.12
N ALA A 179 6.72 -32.11 3.09
CA ALA A 179 7.58 -33.26 2.93
C ALA A 179 7.23 -34.34 3.96
N GLY A 180 7.26 -35.62 3.57
CA GLY A 180 6.95 -36.72 4.45
C GLY A 180 5.57 -36.63 5.12
N GLY A 181 4.58 -36.09 4.43
CA GLY A 181 3.21 -35.90 4.93
C GLY A 181 3.06 -34.74 5.96
N ARG A 182 4.13 -33.96 6.21
CA ARG A 182 4.07 -32.81 7.11
C ARG A 182 4.23 -31.50 6.35
N SER A 183 3.32 -30.58 6.63
CA SER A 183 3.32 -29.23 6.04
C SER A 183 3.84 -28.21 7.06
N ARG A 184 4.65 -27.26 6.60
CA ARG A 184 5.18 -26.14 7.39
C ARG A 184 5.11 -24.87 6.57
N LEU A 185 4.88 -23.75 7.21
CA LEU A 185 5.08 -22.46 6.59
C LEU A 185 6.58 -22.22 6.35
N PHE A 186 6.90 -21.45 5.32
CA PHE A 186 8.28 -21.02 5.07
C PHE A 186 8.35 -19.59 4.57
N ALA A 187 9.49 -18.94 4.81
CA ALA A 187 9.90 -17.69 4.17
C ALA A 187 11.17 -17.93 3.35
N VAL A 188 11.30 -17.25 2.22
CA VAL A 188 12.49 -17.33 1.37
C VAL A 188 13.53 -16.35 1.87
N CYS A 189 14.75 -16.83 2.15
CA CYS A 189 15.85 -16.01 2.65
C CYS A 189 16.62 -15.38 1.47
N ILE A 190 16.68 -14.06 1.42
CA ILE A 190 17.63 -13.32 0.57
C ILE A 190 19.01 -13.35 1.21
N ARG A 191 19.06 -13.20 2.51
CA ARG A 191 20.24 -13.25 3.36
C ARG A 191 19.89 -13.97 4.65
N HIS A 192 20.82 -14.79 5.17
CA HIS A 192 20.59 -15.53 6.41
C HIS A 192 21.90 -15.73 7.18
N GLY A 193 21.79 -15.79 8.50
CA GLY A 193 22.78 -16.34 9.42
C GLY A 193 22.49 -17.82 9.69
N GLU A 194 23.04 -18.34 10.77
CA GLU A 194 22.75 -19.69 11.26
C GLU A 194 21.53 -19.68 12.19
N THR A 195 20.57 -20.55 11.94
CA THR A 195 19.42 -20.78 12.83
C THR A 195 18.79 -22.15 12.54
N ASN A 196 18.05 -22.67 13.52
CA ASN A 196 17.27 -23.87 13.32
C ASN A 196 16.13 -23.66 12.33
N GLY A 197 15.87 -24.64 11.50
CA GLY A 197 14.77 -24.60 10.50
C GLY A 197 15.19 -24.08 9.13
N LEU A 198 16.46 -23.71 8.93
CA LEU A 198 16.97 -23.44 7.59
C LEU A 198 17.00 -24.71 6.76
N LYS A 199 16.53 -24.60 5.52
CA LYS A 199 16.54 -25.67 4.53
C LYS A 199 16.83 -25.09 3.14
N THR A 200 17.66 -25.79 2.39
CA THR A 200 17.92 -25.46 0.99
C THR A 200 16.97 -26.23 0.08
N LEU A 201 16.22 -25.52 -0.74
CA LEU A 201 15.55 -26.09 -1.90
C LEU A 201 16.59 -26.24 -3.02
N PRO A 202 16.79 -27.43 -3.58
CA PRO A 202 17.82 -27.66 -4.58
C PRO A 202 17.58 -26.86 -5.85
N ALA A 203 18.66 -26.53 -6.55
CA ALA A 203 18.58 -26.01 -7.91
C ALA A 203 18.12 -27.14 -8.85
N GLY A 204 17.35 -26.80 -9.87
CA GLY A 204 16.91 -27.74 -10.88
C GLY A 204 15.57 -27.40 -11.50
N ASP A 205 15.04 -28.34 -12.24
CA ASP A 205 13.74 -28.23 -12.90
C ASP A 205 12.61 -28.61 -11.94
N TYR A 206 11.61 -27.77 -11.90
CA TYR A 206 10.38 -27.98 -11.15
C TYR A 206 9.18 -28.00 -12.10
N LEU A 207 8.25 -28.89 -11.88
CA LEU A 207 6.93 -28.80 -12.46
C LEU A 207 6.14 -27.74 -11.70
N CYS A 208 5.69 -26.72 -12.40
CA CYS A 208 4.96 -25.58 -11.84
C CYS A 208 3.51 -25.57 -12.31
N ALA A 209 2.61 -25.11 -11.43
CA ALA A 209 1.23 -24.82 -11.76
C ALA A 209 0.81 -23.53 -11.04
N ASP A 210 0.27 -22.58 -11.79
CA ASP A 210 -0.32 -21.37 -11.19
C ASP A 210 -1.78 -21.69 -10.78
N CYS A 211 -2.20 -21.22 -9.61
CA CYS A 211 -3.52 -21.50 -9.07
C CYS A 211 -4.07 -20.36 -8.19
N THR A 212 -5.34 -20.45 -7.87
CA THR A 212 -6.03 -19.60 -6.89
C THR A 212 -6.27 -20.39 -5.61
N GLU A 213 -6.73 -19.71 -4.55
CA GLU A 213 -7.11 -20.40 -3.30
C GLU A 213 -8.14 -21.50 -3.53
N GLU A 214 -9.13 -21.23 -4.39
CA GLU A 214 -10.24 -22.14 -4.66
C GLU A 214 -9.81 -23.46 -5.35
N ASN A 215 -8.82 -23.39 -6.26
CA ASN A 215 -8.39 -24.57 -7.03
C ASN A 215 -7.03 -25.13 -6.61
N ARG A 216 -6.42 -24.56 -5.55
CA ARG A 216 -5.08 -24.91 -5.08
C ARG A 216 -4.89 -26.38 -4.77
N ALA A 217 -5.83 -26.98 -4.04
CA ALA A 217 -5.76 -28.40 -3.67
C ALA A 217 -5.80 -29.31 -4.92
N GLN A 218 -6.74 -29.05 -5.83
CA GLN A 218 -6.86 -29.80 -7.09
C GLN A 218 -5.60 -29.65 -7.94
N LYS A 219 -5.08 -28.44 -8.08
CA LYS A 219 -3.86 -28.18 -8.85
C LYS A 219 -2.61 -28.82 -8.25
N LEU A 220 -2.53 -28.91 -6.93
CA LEU A 220 -1.45 -29.62 -6.25
C LEU A 220 -1.49 -31.13 -6.59
N GLU A 221 -2.66 -31.77 -6.51
CA GLU A 221 -2.82 -33.17 -6.86
C GLU A 221 -2.48 -33.43 -8.34
N GLU A 222 -2.93 -32.58 -9.25
CA GLU A 222 -2.58 -32.63 -10.67
C GLU A 222 -1.05 -32.54 -10.88
N ALA A 223 -0.40 -31.54 -10.27
CA ALA A 223 1.04 -31.35 -10.41
C ALA A 223 1.85 -32.51 -9.85
N VAL A 224 1.49 -33.04 -8.69
CA VAL A 224 2.13 -34.24 -8.10
C VAL A 224 1.96 -35.45 -9.01
N ARG A 225 0.75 -35.67 -9.53
CA ARG A 225 0.48 -36.79 -10.47
C ARG A 225 1.33 -36.68 -11.75
N PHE A 226 1.43 -35.49 -12.34
CA PHE A 226 2.25 -35.27 -13.53
C PHE A 226 3.76 -35.43 -13.24
N ALA A 227 4.23 -34.90 -12.08
CA ALA A 227 5.62 -35.05 -11.67
C ALA A 227 5.97 -36.55 -11.50
N ARG A 228 5.13 -37.29 -10.78
CA ARG A 228 5.27 -38.76 -10.58
C ARG A 228 5.31 -39.53 -11.91
N ALA A 229 4.44 -39.18 -12.84
CA ALA A 229 4.43 -39.82 -14.17
C ALA A 229 5.73 -39.57 -14.94
N ARG A 230 6.36 -38.39 -14.74
CA ARG A 230 7.58 -37.98 -15.44
C ARG A 230 8.85 -38.56 -14.80
N THR A 231 8.95 -38.50 -13.46
CA THR A 231 10.14 -38.96 -12.71
C THR A 231 10.09 -40.43 -12.33
N ARG A 232 8.90 -41.09 -12.37
CA ARG A 232 8.61 -42.44 -11.88
C ARG A 232 8.87 -42.63 -10.37
N THR A 233 9.00 -41.53 -9.63
CA THR A 233 9.23 -41.50 -8.18
C THR A 233 8.24 -40.56 -7.51
N GLU A 234 8.01 -40.77 -6.21
CA GLU A 234 7.27 -39.78 -5.41
C GLU A 234 8.14 -38.52 -5.22
N PRO A 235 7.56 -37.36 -5.38
CA PRO A 235 8.29 -36.12 -5.10
C PRO A 235 8.76 -36.07 -3.64
N ALA A 236 10.03 -35.75 -3.40
CA ALA A 236 10.59 -35.66 -2.05
C ALA A 236 9.89 -34.56 -1.23
N PHE A 237 9.40 -33.53 -1.88
CA PHE A 237 8.66 -32.44 -1.27
C PHE A 237 7.80 -31.70 -2.31
N THR A 238 6.89 -30.87 -1.83
CA THR A 238 6.17 -29.88 -2.63
C THR A 238 6.25 -28.51 -2.01
N VAL A 239 6.19 -27.49 -2.84
CA VAL A 239 6.18 -26.07 -2.42
C VAL A 239 4.93 -25.42 -2.99
N GLN A 240 4.16 -24.77 -2.15
CA GLN A 240 3.07 -23.90 -2.54
C GLN A 240 3.49 -22.47 -2.19
N ARG A 241 3.88 -21.70 -3.17
CA ARG A 241 4.40 -20.35 -3.00
C ARG A 241 3.27 -19.32 -3.11
N ILE A 242 3.29 -18.33 -2.23
CA ILE A 242 2.34 -17.23 -2.17
C ILE A 242 3.13 -15.94 -2.27
N VAL A 243 2.71 -15.01 -3.13
CA VAL A 243 3.27 -13.67 -3.18
C VAL A 243 2.52 -12.80 -2.16
N VAL A 244 3.23 -12.34 -1.13
CA VAL A 244 2.64 -11.62 0.02
C VAL A 244 2.44 -10.12 -0.27
N SER A 245 3.23 -9.54 -1.16
CA SER A 245 3.21 -8.10 -1.47
C SER A 245 2.15 -7.66 -2.48
N GLY A 246 1.36 -8.58 -2.99
CA GLY A 246 0.31 -8.27 -3.96
C GLY A 246 -0.97 -7.79 -3.29
N ILE A 247 -1.27 -6.52 -3.38
CA ILE A 247 -2.37 -5.85 -2.68
C ILE A 247 -3.77 -6.32 -3.13
N LEU A 248 -3.92 -6.93 -4.30
CA LEU A 248 -5.23 -7.11 -4.92
C LEU A 248 -5.65 -8.55 -5.26
N GLN A 249 -4.73 -9.47 -5.43
CA GLN A 249 -5.04 -10.89 -5.68
C GLN A 249 -3.89 -11.79 -5.25
N TRP A 250 -4.23 -12.83 -4.53
CA TRP A 250 -3.33 -13.89 -4.09
C TRP A 250 -3.16 -14.89 -5.24
N THR A 251 -1.98 -14.90 -5.83
CA THR A 251 -1.61 -15.92 -6.80
C THR A 251 -0.71 -16.93 -6.12
N TYR A 252 -1.09 -18.18 -6.21
CA TYR A 252 -0.30 -19.31 -5.73
C TYR A 252 0.45 -19.94 -6.90
N GLN A 253 1.69 -20.34 -6.65
CA GLN A 253 2.43 -21.19 -7.57
C GLN A 253 2.82 -22.48 -6.85
N ILE A 254 2.34 -23.60 -7.37
CA ILE A 254 2.77 -24.92 -6.94
C ILE A 254 4.07 -25.23 -7.64
N GLN A 255 5.03 -25.81 -6.90
CA GLN A 255 6.33 -26.24 -7.41
C GLN A 255 6.59 -27.66 -6.90
N VAL A 256 6.80 -28.59 -7.81
CA VAL A 256 7.12 -29.99 -7.52
C VAL A 256 8.46 -30.31 -8.18
N PRO A 257 9.50 -30.71 -7.43
CA PRO A 257 10.80 -31.01 -8.02
C PRO A 257 10.71 -32.18 -9.02
N LEU A 258 11.47 -32.07 -10.12
CA LEU A 258 11.61 -33.12 -11.14
C LEU A 258 12.96 -33.86 -11.04
N HIS A 259 13.66 -33.70 -9.93
CA HIS A 259 14.96 -34.30 -9.62
C HIS A 259 14.90 -34.89 -8.20
N GLU A 260 15.77 -35.82 -7.90
CA GLU A 260 15.93 -36.44 -6.57
C GLU A 260 16.60 -35.48 -5.58
#